data_27d2a2925bab0f6cbe5573cd551ee5a3
#
_entry.id   27d2a2925bab0f6cbe5573cd551ee5a3
#
_cell.length_a   1.000
_cell.length_b   1.000
_cell.length_c   1.000
_cell.angle_alpha   90.00
_cell.angle_beta   90.00
_cell.angle_gamma   90.00
#
_symmetry.space_group_name_H-M   'P 1'
#
loop_
_entity.id
_entity.type
_entity.pdbx_description
1 polymer ?
#
loop_
_entity_poly.entity_id
_entity_poly.type
_entity_poly.pdbx_seq_one_letter_code
_entity_poly.pdbx_strand_id
1 'polypeptide(L)'
;DIRNSPQQTNWGKVQPGDIKYKDVNGDGIINGSDEVAIGATTKPNLIYGFGISAQWKGFDFNAHFQGAGKSSFFINGPTVYAFNGSQWGNVLTNLVKDRYVDAETAATLGIPANENPNASYPRLSYGGNDNNYRASTYWLRDGSYLRLKTLEVGYTLPKSIVNKIRFNK
;
A
#
# COMPACT_ATOMS: atom_id res chain seq x y z
N ASP A 1 20.31 -1.57 -16.34
CA ASP A 1 21.34 -0.75 -16.96
C ASP A 1 20.70 0.51 -17.61
N ILE A 2 20.98 1.68 -17.07
CA ILE A 2 20.42 2.96 -17.52
C ILE A 2 20.81 3.25 -18.97
N ARG A 3 21.99 2.82 -19.43
CA ARG A 3 22.50 3.08 -20.79
C ARG A 3 21.69 2.39 -21.89
N ASN A 4 21.10 1.25 -21.57
CA ASN A 4 20.30 0.44 -22.50
C ASN A 4 18.79 0.60 -22.27
N SER A 5 18.39 1.57 -21.48
CA SER A 5 16.99 1.87 -21.21
C SER A 5 16.50 3.05 -22.08
N PRO A 6 15.21 3.13 -22.38
CA PRO A 6 14.64 4.32 -22.99
C PRO A 6 15.00 5.57 -22.19
N GLN A 7 15.13 6.70 -22.89
CA GLN A 7 15.53 7.95 -22.28
C GLN A 7 14.44 8.45 -21.31
N GLN A 8 14.80 8.58 -20.03
CA GLN A 8 13.91 8.98 -18.95
C GLN A 8 14.47 10.24 -18.26
N THR A 9 14.37 11.40 -18.92
CA THR A 9 14.97 12.64 -18.42
C THR A 9 13.98 13.76 -18.15
N ASN A 10 12.69 13.55 -18.49
CA ASN A 10 11.66 14.59 -18.35
C ASN A 10 11.39 15.01 -16.91
N TRP A 11 11.74 14.15 -15.94
CA TRP A 11 11.50 14.39 -14.51
C TRP A 11 12.79 14.40 -13.69
N GLY A 12 13.87 14.82 -14.31
CA GLY A 12 15.21 14.90 -13.71
C GLY A 12 16.18 13.85 -14.21
N LYS A 13 17.42 13.96 -13.76
CA LYS A 13 18.47 13.01 -14.10
C LYS A 13 18.29 11.70 -13.34
N VAL A 14 18.06 10.63 -14.06
CA VAL A 14 17.93 9.27 -13.50
C VAL A 14 19.29 8.72 -13.10
N GLN A 15 19.33 8.06 -11.94
CA GLN A 15 20.50 7.41 -11.38
C GLN A 15 20.18 5.95 -10.98
N PRO A 16 21.20 5.11 -10.74
CA PRO A 16 20.97 3.78 -10.21
C PRO A 16 20.09 3.80 -8.95
N GLY A 17 19.10 2.91 -8.89
CA GLY A 17 18.13 2.87 -7.79
C GLY A 17 16.93 3.79 -7.94
N ASP A 18 16.83 4.56 -9.00
CA ASP A 18 15.60 5.28 -9.34
C ASP A 18 14.57 4.36 -10.00
N ILE A 19 13.30 4.71 -9.88
CA ILE A 19 12.19 3.99 -10.51
C ILE A 19 12.34 4.08 -12.03
N LYS A 20 12.38 2.92 -12.68
CA LYS A 20 12.37 2.78 -14.13
C LYS A 20 10.94 2.66 -14.64
N TYR A 21 10.56 3.52 -15.55
CA TYR A 21 9.27 3.47 -16.23
C TYR A 21 9.34 2.66 -17.52
N LYS A 22 8.18 2.23 -17.98
CA LYS A 22 8.03 1.50 -19.24
C LYS A 22 7.73 2.49 -20.36
N ASP A 23 8.46 2.41 -21.45
CA ASP A 23 8.10 3.01 -22.72
C ASP A 23 6.91 2.21 -23.28
N VAL A 24 5.77 2.83 -23.33
CA VAL A 24 4.50 2.18 -23.72
C VAL A 24 4.28 2.31 -25.23
N ASN A 25 4.63 3.44 -25.80
CA ASN A 25 4.44 3.73 -27.21
C ASN A 25 5.61 3.25 -28.10
N GLY A 26 6.77 2.91 -27.49
CA GLY A 26 7.94 2.38 -28.18
C GLY A 26 8.77 3.43 -28.93
N ASP A 27 8.66 4.70 -28.55
CA ASP A 27 9.42 5.79 -29.21
C ASP A 27 10.84 6.00 -28.66
N GLY A 28 11.20 5.24 -27.60
CA GLY A 28 12.52 5.32 -26.95
C GLY A 28 12.65 6.44 -25.92
N ILE A 29 11.58 7.20 -25.64
CA ILE A 29 11.56 8.32 -24.71
C ILE A 29 10.41 8.16 -23.72
N ILE A 30 10.70 8.10 -22.44
CA ILE A 30 9.69 8.06 -21.37
C ILE A 30 9.19 9.48 -21.08
N ASN A 31 7.91 9.73 -21.36
CA ASN A 31 7.27 11.02 -21.18
C ASN A 31 5.77 10.90 -20.87
N GLY A 32 5.01 12.00 -20.99
CA GLY A 32 3.56 11.99 -20.76
C GLY A 32 2.74 11.10 -21.72
N SER A 33 3.29 10.76 -22.88
CA SER A 33 2.65 9.87 -23.86
C SER A 33 2.66 8.40 -23.41
N ASP A 34 3.46 8.05 -22.39
CA ASP A 34 3.54 6.73 -21.77
C ASP A 34 2.62 6.60 -20.56
N GLU A 35 1.90 7.63 -20.22
CA GLU A 35 0.94 7.59 -19.11
C GLU A 35 -0.32 6.81 -19.52
N VAL A 36 -0.57 5.72 -18.82
CA VAL A 36 -1.73 4.85 -19.05
C VAL A 36 -2.54 4.66 -17.79
N ALA A 37 -3.81 4.34 -17.92
CA ALA A 37 -4.64 4.01 -16.78
C ALA A 37 -4.12 2.73 -16.09
N ILE A 38 -3.91 2.79 -14.79
CA ILE A 38 -3.45 1.67 -13.96
C ILE A 38 -4.37 1.45 -12.77
N GLY A 39 -4.57 0.17 -12.40
CA GLY A 39 -5.40 -0.21 -11.27
C GLY A 39 -6.89 0.02 -11.50
N ALA A 40 -7.61 0.14 -10.40
CA ALA A 40 -9.04 0.42 -10.35
C ALA A 40 -9.28 1.83 -9.77
N THR A 41 -10.53 2.25 -9.70
CA THR A 41 -10.93 3.51 -9.08
C THR A 41 -10.72 3.48 -7.56
N THR A 42 -10.51 4.63 -6.95
CA THR A 42 -10.40 4.74 -5.48
C THR A 42 -11.72 4.35 -4.79
N LYS A 43 -12.86 4.64 -5.42
CA LYS A 43 -14.15 4.17 -4.94
C LYS A 43 -14.35 2.72 -5.38
N PRO A 44 -14.66 1.78 -4.45
CA PRO A 44 -14.91 0.39 -4.81
C PRO A 44 -16.04 0.24 -5.83
N ASN A 45 -15.80 -0.52 -6.89
CA ASN A 45 -16.82 -0.87 -7.87
C ASN A 45 -17.59 -2.15 -7.50
N LEU A 46 -17.16 -2.86 -6.46
CA LEU A 46 -17.81 -4.04 -5.92
C LEU A 46 -17.92 -3.91 -4.42
N ILE A 47 -19.12 -4.00 -3.89
CA ILE A 47 -19.40 -4.09 -2.46
C ILE A 47 -20.21 -5.38 -2.24
N TYR A 48 -19.82 -6.19 -1.28
CA TYR A 48 -20.48 -7.44 -0.96
C TYR A 48 -20.54 -7.69 0.55
N GLY A 49 -21.50 -8.49 0.96
CA GLY A 49 -21.63 -8.93 2.34
C GLY A 49 -22.29 -10.28 2.42
N PHE A 50 -21.93 -11.05 3.41
CA PHE A 50 -22.56 -12.32 3.74
C PHE A 50 -22.52 -12.54 5.24
N GLY A 51 -23.41 -13.39 5.74
CA GLY A 51 -23.48 -13.70 7.16
C GLY A 51 -23.87 -15.14 7.42
N ILE A 52 -23.54 -15.60 8.59
CA ILE A 52 -23.89 -16.90 9.12
C ILE A 52 -24.58 -16.68 10.44
N SER A 53 -25.79 -17.25 10.59
CA SER A 53 -26.52 -17.27 11.86
C SER A 53 -26.82 -18.71 12.23
N ALA A 54 -26.62 -19.05 13.49
CA ALA A 54 -26.91 -20.39 14.03
C ALA A 54 -27.52 -20.30 15.43
N GLN A 55 -28.45 -21.19 15.72
CA GLN A 55 -29.05 -21.33 17.04
C GLN A 55 -29.00 -22.79 17.46
N TRP A 56 -28.55 -23.05 18.68
CA TRP A 56 -28.47 -24.40 19.19
C TRP A 56 -28.56 -24.43 20.72
N LYS A 57 -29.57 -25.11 21.25
CA LYS A 57 -29.78 -25.34 22.70
C LYS A 57 -29.66 -24.07 23.55
N GLY A 58 -30.22 -22.97 23.08
CA GLY A 58 -30.17 -21.68 23.75
C GLY A 58 -28.96 -20.80 23.46
N PHE A 59 -27.99 -21.30 22.71
CA PHE A 59 -26.92 -20.47 22.15
C PHE A 59 -27.34 -19.86 20.84
N ASP A 60 -27.02 -18.59 20.67
CA ASP A 60 -27.19 -17.82 19.46
C ASP A 60 -25.81 -17.39 18.98
N PHE A 61 -25.57 -17.54 17.69
CA PHE A 61 -24.36 -17.09 17.03
C PHE A 61 -24.73 -16.32 15.77
N ASN A 62 -24.15 -15.15 15.58
CA ASN A 62 -24.30 -14.40 14.36
C ASN A 62 -22.95 -13.77 13.99
N ALA A 63 -22.50 -14.02 12.75
CA ALA A 63 -21.32 -13.40 12.20
C ALA A 63 -21.66 -12.78 10.85
N HIS A 64 -21.38 -11.49 10.69
CA HIS A 64 -21.59 -10.74 9.43
C HIS A 64 -20.28 -10.22 8.90
N PHE A 65 -20.00 -10.52 7.63
CA PHE A 65 -18.83 -10.09 6.89
C PHE A 65 -19.23 -9.07 5.84
N GLN A 66 -18.38 -8.08 5.65
CA GLN A 66 -18.50 -7.09 4.60
C GLN A 66 -17.18 -6.90 3.89
N GLY A 67 -17.21 -6.86 2.58
CA GLY A 67 -16.03 -6.61 1.75
C GLY A 67 -16.28 -5.59 0.67
N ALA A 68 -15.20 -5.08 0.14
CA ALA A 68 -15.16 -4.29 -1.06
C ALA A 68 -14.06 -4.80 -1.98
N GLY A 69 -14.27 -4.67 -3.28
CA GLY A 69 -13.31 -5.09 -4.30
C GLY A 69 -13.29 -4.13 -5.47
N LYS A 70 -12.35 -4.36 -6.38
CA LYS A 70 -12.11 -3.48 -7.53
C LYS A 70 -11.89 -2.03 -7.09
N SER A 71 -10.99 -1.85 -6.13
CA SER A 71 -10.55 -0.54 -5.65
C SER A 71 -9.04 -0.50 -5.62
N SER A 72 -8.47 0.65 -5.94
CA SER A 72 -7.03 0.89 -5.83
C SER A 72 -6.79 2.29 -5.28
N PHE A 73 -5.67 2.47 -4.59
CA PHE A 73 -5.25 3.77 -4.10
C PHE A 73 -3.74 3.91 -4.17
N PHE A 74 -3.24 5.13 -4.19
CA PHE A 74 -1.82 5.41 -4.14
C PHE A 74 -1.39 5.72 -2.71
N ILE A 75 -0.30 5.10 -2.26
CA ILE A 75 0.34 5.44 -0.97
C ILE A 75 1.42 6.49 -1.15
N ASN A 76 1.23 7.43 -2.04
CA ASN A 76 2.15 8.53 -2.31
C ASN A 76 1.76 9.78 -1.50
N GLY A 77 2.74 10.65 -1.31
CA GLY A 77 2.53 11.93 -0.63
C GLY A 77 3.58 12.27 0.43
N PRO A 78 3.46 13.44 1.06
CA PRO A 78 4.46 13.98 1.98
C PRO A 78 4.84 13.07 3.15
N THR A 79 3.92 12.22 3.61
CA THR A 79 4.13 11.33 4.74
C THR A 79 4.98 10.10 4.43
N VAL A 80 5.11 9.75 3.15
CA VAL A 80 5.87 8.56 2.69
C VAL A 80 7.07 8.94 1.83
N TYR A 81 7.11 10.15 1.29
CA TYR A 81 8.28 10.62 0.54
C TYR A 81 9.43 10.95 1.48
N ALA A 82 10.58 10.40 1.19
CA ALA A 82 11.79 10.73 1.92
C ALA A 82 12.19 12.20 1.68
N PHE A 83 12.52 12.92 2.74
CA PHE A 83 12.99 14.31 2.69
C PHE A 83 12.05 15.28 1.95
N ASN A 84 10.75 15.01 1.97
CA ASN A 84 9.78 15.92 1.38
C ASN A 84 9.77 17.25 2.15
N GLY A 85 9.82 18.35 1.43
CA GLY A 85 9.99 19.68 2.02
C GLY A 85 11.45 20.02 2.38
N SER A 86 12.41 19.40 1.73
CA SER A 86 13.84 19.65 1.91
C SER A 86 14.33 19.37 3.34
N GLN A 87 14.95 20.37 3.96
CA GLN A 87 15.52 20.26 5.32
C GLN A 87 14.51 19.98 6.45
N TRP A 88 13.22 20.15 6.18
CA TRP A 88 12.14 19.90 7.17
C TRP A 88 11.52 18.50 7.06
N GLY A 89 11.79 17.79 5.97
CA GLY A 89 11.27 16.46 5.74
C GLY A 89 12.09 15.38 6.45
N ASN A 90 11.42 14.51 7.19
CA ASN A 90 12.00 13.31 7.79
C ASN A 90 11.90 12.12 6.84
N VAL A 91 12.57 11.03 7.22
CA VAL A 91 12.49 9.74 6.54
C VAL A 91 12.06 8.67 7.54
N LEU A 92 11.19 7.77 7.11
CA LEU A 92 10.76 6.67 7.95
C LEU A 92 11.89 5.64 8.11
N THR A 93 12.09 5.12 9.30
CA THR A 93 13.18 4.15 9.61
C THR A 93 13.13 2.90 8.74
N ASN A 94 11.93 2.40 8.40
CA ASN A 94 11.76 1.25 7.53
C ASN A 94 12.26 1.53 6.09
N LEU A 95 12.08 2.74 5.59
CA LEU A 95 12.59 3.14 4.27
C LEU A 95 14.11 3.18 4.24
N VAL A 96 14.73 3.65 5.33
CA VAL A 96 16.19 3.69 5.46
C VAL A 96 16.81 2.29 5.49
N LYS A 97 16.13 1.32 6.10
CA LYS A 97 16.67 -0.04 6.31
C LYS A 97 16.74 -0.88 5.03
N ASP A 98 15.79 -0.69 4.13
CA ASP A 98 15.68 -1.50 2.92
C ASP A 98 15.45 -0.62 1.68
N ARG A 99 16.34 0.34 1.49
CA ARG A 99 16.42 1.15 0.28
C ARG A 99 17.53 0.69 -0.63
N TYR A 100 17.45 1.08 -1.89
CA TYR A 100 18.56 0.89 -2.81
C TYR A 100 19.73 1.83 -2.43
N VAL A 101 20.94 1.31 -2.38
CA VAL A 101 22.19 2.05 -2.15
C VAL A 101 23.27 1.46 -3.05
N ASP A 102 23.71 2.21 -4.05
CA ASP A 102 24.81 1.80 -4.91
C ASP A 102 26.15 1.79 -4.16
N ALA A 103 27.13 1.06 -4.72
CA ALA A 103 28.42 0.86 -4.08
C ALA A 103 29.21 2.17 -3.91
N GLU A 104 29.10 3.12 -4.83
CA GLU A 104 29.78 4.43 -4.75
C GLU A 104 29.22 5.29 -3.62
N THR A 105 27.88 5.39 -3.55
CA THR A 105 27.19 6.07 -2.45
C THR A 105 27.51 5.42 -1.10
N ALA A 106 27.51 4.09 -1.05
CA ALA A 106 27.84 3.32 0.15
C ALA A 106 29.25 3.64 0.68
N ALA A 107 30.24 3.64 -0.23
CA ALA A 107 31.61 3.96 0.11
C ALA A 107 31.78 5.41 0.61
N THR A 108 31.10 6.35 -0.03
CA THR A 108 31.13 7.79 0.34
C THR A 108 30.53 8.03 1.73
N LEU A 109 29.43 7.34 2.05
CA LEU A 109 28.71 7.52 3.31
C LEU A 109 29.18 6.59 4.43
N GLY A 110 30.08 5.65 4.17
CA GLY A 110 30.53 4.66 5.14
C GLY A 110 29.43 3.70 5.62
N ILE A 111 28.47 3.37 4.75
CA ILE A 111 27.33 2.48 5.01
C ILE A 111 27.38 1.25 4.11
N PRO A 112 26.69 0.15 4.44
CA PRO A 112 26.58 -1.00 3.55
C PRO A 112 25.86 -0.66 2.24
N ALA A 113 26.37 -1.17 1.13
CA ALA A 113 25.67 -1.13 -0.15
C ALA A 113 24.45 -2.07 -0.13
N ASN A 114 23.40 -1.69 -0.84
CA ASN A 114 22.22 -2.52 -1.09
C ASN A 114 21.77 -2.32 -2.56
N GLU A 115 22.39 -3.04 -3.46
CA GLU A 115 22.08 -2.98 -4.90
C GLU A 115 20.97 -3.95 -5.30
N ASN A 116 20.14 -4.38 -4.34
CA ASN A 116 19.00 -5.25 -4.60
C ASN A 116 17.95 -4.51 -5.46
N PRO A 117 17.66 -4.97 -6.68
CA PRO A 117 16.65 -4.35 -7.55
C PRO A 117 15.23 -4.47 -6.99
N ASN A 118 15.02 -5.35 -6.00
CA ASN A 118 13.76 -5.52 -5.30
C ASN A 118 13.76 -4.88 -3.91
N ALA A 119 14.68 -3.95 -3.64
CA ALA A 119 14.64 -3.16 -2.41
C ALA A 119 13.26 -2.51 -2.24
N SER A 120 12.76 -2.45 -1.03
CA SER A 120 11.40 -1.96 -0.74
C SER A 120 11.23 -0.47 -1.00
N TYR A 121 12.34 0.27 -1.15
CA TYR A 121 12.35 1.69 -1.46
C TYR A 121 13.47 2.02 -2.48
N PRO A 122 13.21 2.95 -3.41
CA PRO A 122 14.25 3.43 -4.32
C PRO A 122 15.34 4.19 -3.55
N ARG A 123 16.38 4.61 -4.26
CA ARG A 123 17.43 5.43 -3.65
C ARG A 123 16.83 6.68 -2.98
N LEU A 124 17.43 7.10 -1.89
CA LEU A 124 17.07 8.34 -1.23
C LEU A 124 17.71 9.55 -1.94
N SER A 125 16.95 10.62 -2.08
CA SER A 125 17.42 11.92 -2.61
C SER A 125 17.05 13.02 -1.65
N TYR A 126 18.02 13.81 -1.23
CA TYR A 126 17.75 15.01 -0.46
C TYR A 126 17.13 16.08 -1.37
N GLY A 127 16.09 16.74 -0.89
CA GLY A 127 15.37 17.76 -1.68
C GLY A 127 14.26 17.21 -2.59
N GLY A 128 14.02 15.89 -2.54
CA GLY A 128 12.99 15.23 -3.34
C GLY A 128 13.55 14.59 -4.61
N ASN A 129 12.67 13.85 -5.29
CA ASN A 129 12.97 13.18 -6.55
C ASN A 129 11.69 13.05 -7.37
N ASP A 130 11.48 13.98 -8.30
CA ASP A 130 10.25 14.05 -9.09
C ASP A 130 10.01 12.77 -9.89
N ASN A 131 11.08 12.10 -10.34
CA ASN A 131 10.97 10.82 -11.01
C ASN A 131 10.36 9.76 -10.09
N ASN A 132 10.87 9.63 -8.87
CA ASN A 132 10.44 8.57 -7.94
C ASN A 132 9.08 8.86 -7.28
N TYR A 133 8.63 10.10 -7.29
CA TYR A 133 7.38 10.51 -6.61
C TYR A 133 6.16 10.56 -7.53
N ARG A 134 6.33 10.21 -8.80
CA ARG A 134 5.19 10.11 -9.74
C ARG A 134 4.27 8.94 -9.42
N ALA A 135 2.97 9.14 -9.68
CA ALA A 135 2.00 8.07 -9.62
C ALA A 135 2.41 6.92 -10.56
N SER A 136 2.56 5.74 -10.01
CA SER A 136 3.05 4.56 -10.75
C SER A 136 2.59 3.27 -10.07
N THR A 137 2.84 2.14 -10.71
CA THR A 137 2.57 0.82 -10.12
C THR A 137 3.33 0.60 -8.81
N TYR A 138 4.47 1.27 -8.63
CA TYR A 138 5.23 1.23 -7.39
C TYR A 138 4.42 1.76 -6.19
N TRP A 139 3.67 2.84 -6.36
CA TRP A 139 2.86 3.46 -5.30
C TRP A 139 1.43 2.94 -5.23
N LEU A 140 0.99 2.19 -6.26
CA LEU A 140 -0.36 1.66 -6.34
C LEU A 140 -0.54 0.50 -5.36
N ARG A 141 -1.66 0.50 -4.65
CA ARG A 141 -2.07 -0.58 -3.73
C ARG A 141 -3.48 -1.03 -4.04
N ASP A 142 -3.72 -2.31 -3.83
CA ASP A 142 -5.07 -2.88 -3.85
C ASP A 142 -5.83 -2.39 -2.61
N GLY A 143 -6.98 -1.79 -2.83
CA GLY A 143 -7.90 -1.31 -1.80
C GLY A 143 -8.99 -2.32 -1.46
N SER A 144 -8.95 -3.52 -2.01
CA SER A 144 -9.91 -4.58 -1.72
C SER A 144 -9.75 -5.09 -0.29
N TYR A 145 -10.85 -5.37 0.37
CA TYR A 145 -10.82 -5.91 1.73
C TYR A 145 -12.03 -6.80 2.02
N LEU A 146 -11.86 -7.67 3.01
CA LEU A 146 -12.92 -8.40 3.69
C LEU A 146 -12.74 -8.21 5.20
N ARG A 147 -13.79 -7.78 5.87
CA ARG A 147 -13.78 -7.59 7.32
C ARG A 147 -14.96 -8.29 8.00
N LEU A 148 -14.73 -8.80 9.19
CA LEU A 148 -15.80 -9.17 10.11
C LEU A 148 -16.43 -7.87 10.65
N LYS A 149 -17.67 -7.59 10.29
CA LYS A 149 -18.38 -6.36 10.66
C LYS A 149 -19.12 -6.51 11.99
N THR A 150 -19.74 -7.66 12.18
CA THR A 150 -20.50 -7.97 13.39
C THR A 150 -20.20 -9.39 13.81
N LEU A 151 -19.99 -9.58 15.10
CA LEU A 151 -19.92 -10.90 15.76
C LEU A 151 -20.75 -10.83 17.02
N GLU A 152 -21.76 -11.68 17.09
CA GLU A 152 -22.66 -11.77 18.23
C GLU A 152 -22.69 -13.22 18.72
N VAL A 153 -22.56 -13.38 20.03
CA VAL A 153 -22.73 -14.66 20.70
C VAL A 153 -23.66 -14.41 21.88
N GLY A 154 -24.78 -15.10 21.88
CA GLY A 154 -25.77 -15.01 22.92
C GLY A 154 -26.08 -16.36 23.56
N TYR A 155 -26.60 -16.33 24.76
CA TYR A 155 -27.13 -17.50 25.41
C TYR A 155 -28.42 -17.17 26.12
N THR A 156 -29.51 -17.82 25.74
CA THR A 156 -30.82 -17.70 26.39
C THR A 156 -30.88 -18.60 27.59
N LEU A 157 -30.95 -18.01 28.78
CA LEU A 157 -31.04 -18.75 30.04
C LEU A 157 -32.34 -19.58 30.12
N PRO A 158 -32.30 -20.85 30.55
CA PRO A 158 -33.47 -21.64 30.79
C PRO A 158 -34.37 -21.00 31.86
N LYS A 159 -35.69 -21.13 31.70
CA LYS A 159 -36.69 -20.61 32.66
C LYS A 159 -36.45 -21.01 34.11
N SER A 160 -35.93 -22.23 34.35
CA SER A 160 -35.57 -22.73 35.67
C SER A 160 -34.51 -21.88 36.39
N ILE A 161 -33.56 -21.32 35.64
CA ILE A 161 -32.52 -20.41 36.16
C ILE A 161 -33.08 -19.01 36.35
N VAL A 162 -33.79 -18.49 35.34
CA VAL A 162 -34.40 -17.16 35.37
C VAL A 162 -35.32 -16.96 36.57
N ASN A 163 -36.16 -17.98 36.87
CA ASN A 163 -37.07 -17.97 38.02
C ASN A 163 -36.32 -17.94 39.37
N LYS A 164 -35.14 -18.59 39.47
CA LYS A 164 -34.33 -18.59 40.69
C LYS A 164 -33.69 -17.26 40.99
N ILE A 165 -33.27 -16.54 39.98
CA ILE A 165 -32.59 -15.21 40.11
C ILE A 165 -33.58 -14.05 40.13
N ARG A 166 -34.90 -14.29 40.13
CA ARG A 166 -35.97 -13.28 40.14
C ARG A 166 -35.86 -12.24 39.05
N PHE A 167 -35.27 -12.56 37.94
CA PHE A 167 -35.27 -11.69 36.76
C PHE A 167 -36.65 -11.84 36.07
N ASN A 168 -37.49 -10.86 36.23
CA ASN A 168 -38.74 -10.75 35.45
C ASN A 168 -38.41 -10.06 34.11
N LYS A 169 -38.99 -10.61 33.04
CA LYS A 169 -38.90 -10.08 31.70
C LYS A 169 -39.78 -8.83 31.61
#